data_145a0862448b5b3cd480c31c9c708933
#
_entry.id   145a0862448b5b3cd480c31c9c708933
#
_cell.length_a   1.000
_cell.length_b   1.000
_cell.length_c   1.000
_cell.angle_alpha   90.00
_cell.angle_beta   90.00
_cell.angle_gamma   90.00
#
_symmetry.space_group_name_H-M   'P 1'
#
loop_
_entity.id
_entity.type
_entity.pdbx_description
1 polymer ?
#
loop_
_entity_poly.entity_id
_entity_poly.type
_entity_poly.pdbx_seq_one_letter_code
_entity_poly.pdbx_strand_id
1 'polypeptide(L)'
;ISDPGEMIQQLPSNYWMNLVLEEIDYRDHLLEFKMQCTYCHQQGSPLTSRRQFTREQWVDVIRDMGRRSAIITNDLKAVLPDHYLAAYDPANVLEKLPAYDGENGPLPVPSAQVRRAVVEEWDLGGPTSGQHDLMVYHPDGSIWTVDGPMDTLHKITFDKNPDGDRNSYLIPRGDHKPGGVY
;
A
#
# COMPACT_ATOMS: atom_id res chain seq x y z
N ILE A 1 16.06 16.36 -8.94
CA ILE A 1 15.66 15.33 -9.90
C ILE A 1 15.23 16.06 -11.14
N SER A 2 15.89 15.79 -12.26
CA SER A 2 15.64 16.51 -13.54
C SER A 2 14.85 15.68 -14.54
N ASP A 3 14.66 14.39 -14.27
CA ASP A 3 13.88 13.48 -15.12
C ASP A 3 12.45 13.36 -14.57
N PRO A 4 11.43 13.76 -15.37
CA PRO A 4 10.02 13.60 -14.99
C PRO A 4 9.63 12.16 -14.64
N GLY A 5 10.22 11.16 -15.31
CA GLY A 5 9.98 9.75 -15.04
C GLY A 5 10.47 9.32 -13.66
N GLU A 6 11.65 9.76 -13.26
CA GLU A 6 12.17 9.52 -11.90
C GLU A 6 11.35 10.24 -10.84
N MET A 7 10.88 11.45 -11.14
CA MET A 7 10.06 12.24 -10.22
C MET A 7 8.72 11.54 -9.95
N ILE A 8 8.06 11.05 -10.98
CA ILE A 8 6.81 10.29 -10.86
C ILE A 8 6.96 9.09 -9.91
N GLN A 9 8.08 8.37 -9.98
CA GLN A 9 8.33 7.21 -9.12
C GLN A 9 8.50 7.57 -7.64
N GLN A 10 8.80 8.81 -7.31
CA GLN A 10 9.03 9.28 -5.94
C GLN A 10 7.84 10.01 -5.33
N LEU A 11 6.74 10.17 -6.08
CA LEU A 11 5.54 10.81 -5.55
C LEU A 11 4.92 9.99 -4.42
N PRO A 12 4.48 10.65 -3.34
CA PRO A 12 3.94 9.96 -2.18
C PRO A 12 2.56 9.33 -2.47
N SER A 13 2.22 8.31 -1.71
CA SER A 13 0.98 7.55 -1.91
C SER A 13 -0.28 8.39 -1.83
N ASN A 14 -0.31 9.42 -0.98
CA ASN A 14 -1.45 10.33 -0.88
C ASN A 14 -1.67 11.16 -2.16
N TYR A 15 -0.59 11.51 -2.87
CA TYR A 15 -0.72 12.17 -4.17
C TYR A 15 -1.46 11.27 -5.17
N TRP A 16 -1.03 10.00 -5.30
CA TRP A 16 -1.67 9.03 -6.17
C TRP A 16 -3.14 8.77 -5.81
N MET A 17 -3.42 8.69 -4.51
CA MET A 17 -4.79 8.54 -4.03
C MET A 17 -5.65 9.76 -4.41
N ASN A 18 -5.13 10.97 -4.23
CA ASN A 18 -5.87 12.19 -4.57
C ASN A 18 -6.24 12.25 -6.04
N LEU A 19 -5.36 11.83 -6.96
CA LEU A 19 -5.69 11.78 -8.38
C LEU A 19 -6.94 10.91 -8.65
N VAL A 20 -7.05 9.76 -7.99
CA VAL A 20 -8.24 8.90 -8.15
C VAL A 20 -9.48 9.52 -7.50
N LEU A 21 -9.31 10.18 -6.35
CA LEU A 21 -10.44 10.84 -5.66
C LEU A 21 -11.03 11.98 -6.49
N GLU A 22 -10.21 12.68 -7.25
CA GLU A 22 -10.66 13.77 -8.15
C GLU A 22 -11.44 13.25 -9.35
N GLU A 23 -11.22 12.01 -9.79
CA GLU A 23 -11.97 11.40 -10.89
C GLU A 23 -13.36 10.85 -10.44
N ILE A 24 -13.60 10.73 -9.15
CA ILE A 24 -14.85 10.17 -8.63
C ILE A 24 -15.83 11.28 -8.27
N ASP A 25 -16.68 11.64 -9.20
CA ASP A 25 -17.67 12.72 -9.01
C ASP A 25 -18.86 12.33 -8.12
N TYR A 26 -19.24 11.04 -8.11
CA TYR A 26 -20.41 10.59 -7.38
C TYR A 26 -20.07 10.32 -5.91
N ARG A 27 -20.76 11.03 -5.00
CA ARG A 27 -20.46 11.03 -3.57
C ARG A 27 -20.46 9.65 -2.93
N ASP A 28 -21.41 8.78 -3.28
CA ASP A 28 -21.52 7.47 -2.67
C ASP A 28 -20.39 6.55 -3.14
N HIS A 29 -19.99 6.65 -4.40
CA HIS A 29 -18.78 5.98 -4.92
C HIS A 29 -17.51 6.47 -4.22
N LEU A 30 -17.41 7.77 -3.95
CA LEU A 30 -16.28 8.36 -3.23
C LEU A 30 -16.18 7.82 -1.80
N LEU A 31 -17.30 7.74 -1.09
CA LEU A 31 -17.37 7.18 0.27
C LEU A 31 -17.02 5.69 0.26
N GLU A 32 -17.60 4.94 -0.65
CA GLU A 32 -17.35 3.51 -0.81
C GLU A 32 -15.86 3.25 -1.13
N PHE A 33 -15.30 3.99 -2.09
CA PHE A 33 -13.86 3.92 -2.42
C PHE A 33 -12.99 4.16 -1.19
N LYS A 34 -13.24 5.24 -0.45
CA LYS A 34 -12.50 5.57 0.76
C LYS A 34 -12.60 4.48 1.83
N MET A 35 -13.79 3.88 1.98
CA MET A 35 -14.00 2.84 3.00
C MET A 35 -13.43 1.48 2.59
N GLN A 36 -13.55 1.09 1.33
CA GLN A 36 -13.24 -0.27 0.89
C GLN A 36 -11.86 -0.40 0.27
N CYS A 37 -11.41 0.62 -0.45
CA CYS A 37 -10.14 0.54 -1.18
C CYS A 37 -8.92 1.03 -0.37
N THR A 38 -9.13 1.68 0.79
CA THR A 38 -8.04 2.16 1.65
C THR A 38 -7.94 1.45 2.99
N TYR A 39 -8.84 0.51 3.26
CA TYR A 39 -8.90 -0.16 4.54
C TYR A 39 -7.71 -1.11 4.78
N CYS A 40 -7.32 -1.88 3.77
CA CYS A 40 -6.32 -2.93 3.93
C CYS A 40 -4.91 -2.45 3.59
N HIS A 41 -4.76 -1.50 2.67
CA HIS A 41 -3.46 -0.97 2.23
C HIS A 41 -3.60 0.42 1.63
N GLN A 42 -2.48 1.13 1.55
CA GLN A 42 -2.44 2.45 0.93
C GLN A 42 -2.62 2.33 -0.59
N GLN A 43 -3.46 3.18 -1.15
CA GLN A 43 -3.53 3.40 -2.59
C GLN A 43 -2.29 4.15 -3.07
N GLY A 44 -1.80 3.84 -4.27
CA GLY A 44 -0.64 4.53 -4.83
C GLY A 44 0.72 4.12 -4.23
N SER A 45 0.79 3.09 -3.39
CA SER A 45 2.08 2.52 -2.99
C SER A 45 2.76 1.85 -4.19
N PRO A 46 4.10 1.75 -4.22
CA PRO A 46 4.82 1.09 -5.31
C PRO A 46 4.35 -0.34 -5.58
N LEU A 47 3.85 -1.01 -4.55
CA LEU A 47 3.36 -2.39 -4.64
C LEU A 47 1.96 -2.49 -5.21
N THR A 48 1.14 -1.45 -5.10
CA THR A 48 -0.29 -1.57 -5.36
C THR A 48 -0.82 -0.76 -6.52
N SER A 49 -0.31 0.42 -6.84
CA SER A 49 -1.07 1.29 -7.72
C SER A 49 -0.28 2.25 -8.61
N ARG A 50 1.02 2.15 -8.69
CA ARG A 50 1.78 2.99 -9.63
C ARG A 50 1.89 2.41 -11.04
N ARG A 51 1.20 1.31 -11.28
CA ARG A 51 1.28 0.60 -12.55
C ARG A 51 0.23 1.14 -13.50
N GLN A 52 0.66 1.40 -14.71
CA GLN A 52 -0.23 1.71 -15.81
C GLN A 52 -0.80 0.40 -16.34
N PHE A 53 -1.89 0.00 -15.78
CA PHE A 53 -2.62 -1.16 -16.25
C PHE A 53 -3.56 -0.79 -17.39
N THR A 54 -3.84 -1.75 -18.28
CA THR A 54 -4.98 -1.63 -19.19
C THR A 54 -6.29 -1.67 -18.41
N ARG A 55 -7.39 -1.30 -19.04
CA ARG A 55 -8.71 -1.36 -18.43
C ARG A 55 -9.04 -2.77 -17.92
N GLU A 56 -8.72 -3.79 -18.71
CA GLU A 56 -8.95 -5.20 -18.36
C GLU A 56 -8.12 -5.62 -17.14
N GLN A 57 -6.89 -5.16 -17.05
CA GLN A 57 -6.03 -5.43 -15.90
C GLN A 57 -6.58 -4.75 -14.63
N TRP A 58 -7.11 -3.53 -14.73
CA TRP A 58 -7.78 -2.89 -13.60
C TRP A 58 -9.04 -3.63 -13.16
N VAL A 59 -9.84 -4.13 -14.12
CA VAL A 59 -11.00 -4.99 -13.82
C VAL A 59 -10.56 -6.23 -13.03
N ASP A 60 -9.46 -6.84 -13.43
CA ASP A 60 -8.93 -8.03 -12.75
C ASP A 60 -8.44 -7.71 -11.33
N VAL A 61 -7.73 -6.59 -11.15
CA VAL A 61 -7.30 -6.11 -9.82
C VAL A 61 -8.50 -5.87 -8.90
N ILE A 62 -9.53 -5.14 -9.38
CA ILE A 62 -10.72 -4.84 -8.58
C ILE A 62 -11.47 -6.13 -8.21
N ARG A 63 -11.59 -7.07 -9.14
CA ARG A 63 -12.17 -8.38 -8.87
C ARG A 63 -11.38 -9.14 -7.80
N ASP A 64 -10.06 -9.09 -7.86
CA ASP A 64 -9.21 -9.78 -6.88
C ASP A 64 -9.29 -9.11 -5.50
N MET A 65 -9.43 -7.79 -5.43
CA MET A 65 -9.72 -7.11 -4.15
C MET A 65 -11.06 -7.54 -3.57
N GLY A 66 -12.08 -7.73 -4.41
CA GLY A 66 -13.36 -8.30 -3.98
C GLY A 66 -13.23 -9.72 -3.40
N ARG A 67 -12.35 -10.55 -3.97
CA ARG A 67 -12.03 -11.88 -3.42
C ARG A 67 -11.29 -11.80 -2.09
N ARG A 68 -10.60 -10.70 -1.83
CA ARG A 68 -9.88 -10.39 -0.58
C ARG A 68 -10.73 -9.60 0.42
N SER A 69 -12.05 -9.72 0.32
CA SER A 69 -13.04 -9.15 1.22
C SER A 69 -13.35 -7.66 1.06
N ALA A 70 -12.88 -6.99 0.01
CA ALA A 70 -13.35 -5.65 -0.32
C ALA A 70 -14.81 -5.74 -0.81
N ILE A 71 -15.72 -5.06 -0.11
CA ILE A 71 -17.16 -5.02 -0.44
C ILE A 71 -17.39 -3.84 -1.38
N ILE A 72 -17.32 -4.09 -2.68
CA ILE A 72 -17.46 -3.06 -3.72
C ILE A 72 -18.76 -3.32 -4.50
N THR A 73 -19.59 -2.29 -4.62
CA THR A 73 -20.83 -2.37 -5.41
C THR A 73 -20.56 -2.62 -6.89
N ASN A 74 -21.53 -3.14 -7.60
CA ASN A 74 -21.40 -3.37 -9.04
C ASN A 74 -21.26 -2.06 -9.81
N ASP A 75 -21.91 -0.99 -9.33
CA ASP A 75 -21.86 0.32 -9.96
C ASP A 75 -20.46 0.93 -9.86
N LEU A 76 -19.84 0.87 -8.68
CA LEU A 76 -18.44 1.33 -8.53
C LEU A 76 -17.46 0.44 -9.31
N LYS A 77 -17.64 -0.89 -9.29
CA LYS A 77 -16.81 -1.81 -10.09
C LYS A 77 -16.84 -1.50 -11.58
N ALA A 78 -17.97 -1.02 -12.10
CA ALA A 78 -18.13 -0.75 -13.53
C ALA A 78 -17.33 0.49 -13.97
N VAL A 79 -17.20 1.50 -13.12
CA VAL A 79 -16.58 2.79 -13.45
C VAL A 79 -15.16 2.95 -12.93
N LEU A 80 -14.81 2.28 -11.85
CA LEU A 80 -13.51 2.43 -11.17
C LEU A 80 -12.30 2.15 -12.08
N PRO A 81 -12.30 1.16 -13.00
CA PRO A 81 -11.20 0.98 -13.94
C PRO A 81 -10.91 2.22 -14.79
N ASP A 82 -11.95 2.93 -15.23
CA ASP A 82 -11.84 4.12 -16.07
C ASP A 82 -11.31 5.31 -15.24
N HIS A 83 -11.70 5.42 -13.97
CA HIS A 83 -11.14 6.40 -13.04
C HIS A 83 -9.63 6.18 -12.81
N TYR A 84 -9.20 4.93 -12.65
CA TYR A 84 -7.76 4.64 -12.52
C TYR A 84 -6.98 4.96 -13.80
N LEU A 85 -7.54 4.68 -14.97
CA LEU A 85 -6.90 5.01 -16.24
C LEU A 85 -6.71 6.52 -16.40
N ALA A 86 -7.74 7.29 -16.10
CA ALA A 86 -7.68 8.75 -16.18
C ALA A 86 -6.71 9.31 -15.12
N ALA A 87 -6.85 8.90 -13.87
CA ALA A 87 -6.04 9.37 -12.75
C ALA A 87 -4.54 9.12 -12.95
N TYR A 88 -4.19 7.93 -13.45
CA TYR A 88 -2.79 7.48 -13.54
C TYR A 88 -2.18 7.66 -14.93
N ASP A 89 -2.87 8.35 -15.84
CA ASP A 89 -2.26 8.80 -17.08
C ASP A 89 -1.03 9.67 -16.78
N PRO A 90 0.16 9.40 -17.35
CA PRO A 90 1.37 10.16 -17.06
C PRO A 90 1.24 11.65 -17.32
N ALA A 91 0.46 12.03 -18.33
CA ALA A 91 0.22 13.43 -18.63
C ALA A 91 -0.59 14.10 -17.50
N ASN A 92 -1.66 13.44 -17.03
CA ASN A 92 -2.46 13.93 -15.89
C ASN A 92 -1.64 14.03 -14.60
N VAL A 93 -0.81 13.01 -14.30
CA VAL A 93 0.05 12.99 -13.11
C VAL A 93 1.00 14.18 -13.10
N LEU A 94 1.62 14.50 -14.23
CA LEU A 94 2.55 15.62 -14.34
C LEU A 94 1.84 16.98 -14.36
N GLU A 95 0.69 17.07 -15.01
CA GLU A 95 -0.08 18.31 -15.09
C GLU A 95 -0.56 18.80 -13.72
N LYS A 96 -1.00 17.88 -12.87
CA LYS A 96 -1.52 18.20 -11.54
C LYS A 96 -0.44 18.39 -10.46
N LEU A 97 0.80 18.03 -10.74
CA LEU A 97 1.88 18.08 -9.77
C LEU A 97 2.15 19.49 -9.19
N PRO A 98 2.10 20.59 -9.97
CA PRO A 98 2.27 21.94 -9.41
C PRO A 98 1.18 22.32 -8.42
N ALA A 99 -0.08 21.93 -8.67
CA ALA A 99 -1.20 22.21 -7.78
C ALA A 99 -1.09 21.45 -6.46
N TYR A 100 -0.52 20.24 -6.48
CA TYR A 100 -0.30 19.44 -5.28
C TYR A 100 0.49 20.19 -4.22
N ASP A 101 1.58 20.85 -4.60
CA ASP A 101 2.42 21.62 -3.66
C ASP A 101 1.67 22.83 -3.06
N GLY A 102 0.69 23.38 -3.78
CA GLY A 102 -0.11 24.51 -3.33
C GLY A 102 -1.31 24.12 -2.46
N GLU A 103 -1.99 23.03 -2.82
CA GLU A 103 -3.25 22.64 -2.16
C GLU A 103 -3.03 21.89 -0.84
N ASN A 104 -1.96 21.13 -0.74
CA ASN A 104 -1.68 20.32 0.44
C ASN A 104 -0.83 21.05 1.50
N GLY A 105 -0.48 22.29 1.22
CA GLY A 105 0.36 23.11 2.07
C GLY A 105 1.81 22.61 2.16
N PRO A 106 2.67 23.31 2.88
CA PRO A 106 4.05 22.89 3.05
C PRO A 106 4.09 21.56 3.80
N LEU A 107 4.98 20.66 3.35
CA LEU A 107 5.26 19.44 4.08
C LEU A 107 5.54 19.77 5.56
N PRO A 108 4.99 19.01 6.51
CA PRO A 108 5.23 19.25 7.91
C PRO A 108 6.74 19.28 8.19
N VAL A 109 7.22 20.37 8.74
CA VAL A 109 8.63 20.44 9.15
C VAL A 109 8.83 19.52 10.35
N PRO A 110 9.66 18.47 10.25
CA PRO A 110 9.89 17.57 11.35
C PRO A 110 10.37 18.29 12.58
N SER A 111 9.82 18.00 13.76
CA SER A 111 10.32 18.54 15.03
C SER A 111 11.79 18.16 15.25
N ALA A 112 12.48 18.87 16.15
CA ALA A 112 13.86 18.53 16.50
C ALA A 112 13.99 17.11 17.11
N GLN A 113 12.92 16.57 17.66
CA GLN A 113 12.87 15.19 18.17
C GLN A 113 12.74 14.19 17.02
N VAL A 114 11.83 14.43 16.07
CA VAL A 114 11.66 13.56 14.88
C VAL A 114 12.91 13.54 14.02
N ARG A 115 13.64 14.66 13.89
CA ARG A 115 14.91 14.70 13.14
C ARG A 115 16.02 13.85 13.77
N ARG A 116 15.88 13.46 15.02
CA ARG A 116 16.81 12.57 15.74
C ARG A 116 16.36 11.12 15.77
N ALA A 117 15.20 10.82 15.19
CA ALA A 117 14.75 9.45 15.05
C ALA A 117 15.75 8.65 14.21
N VAL A 118 16.11 7.50 14.71
CA VAL A 118 16.85 6.48 13.95
C VAL A 118 15.82 5.54 13.36
N VAL A 119 15.90 5.29 12.07
CA VAL A 119 15.08 4.31 11.37
C VAL A 119 15.95 3.10 11.07
N GLU A 120 15.51 1.95 11.51
CA GLU A 120 16.16 0.68 11.23
C GLU A 120 15.19 -0.17 10.39
N GLU A 121 15.73 -0.83 9.38
CA GLU A 121 14.95 -1.64 8.45
C GLU A 121 15.47 -3.07 8.45
N TRP A 122 14.56 -4.05 8.52
CA TRP A 122 14.88 -5.46 8.42
C TRP A 122 14.22 -6.06 7.19
N ASP A 123 15.02 -6.65 6.30
CA ASP A 123 14.49 -7.49 5.23
C ASP A 123 14.06 -8.84 5.82
N LEU A 124 12.76 -9.09 5.85
CA LEU A 124 12.18 -10.30 6.42
C LEU A 124 11.90 -11.41 5.40
N GLY A 125 11.97 -11.15 4.12
CA GLY A 125 11.62 -12.17 3.13
C GLY A 125 11.97 -11.86 1.68
N GLY A 126 12.64 -10.73 1.43
CA GLY A 126 13.02 -10.31 0.08
C GLY A 126 11.85 -9.78 -0.77
N PRO A 127 12.02 -9.73 -2.10
CA PRO A 127 11.12 -9.00 -3.00
C PRO A 127 9.68 -9.50 -3.06
N THR A 128 9.43 -10.74 -2.66
CA THR A 128 8.09 -11.37 -2.67
C THR A 128 7.39 -11.33 -1.33
N SER A 129 8.09 -10.86 -0.29
CA SER A 129 7.56 -10.72 1.06
C SER A 129 6.56 -9.57 1.13
N GLY A 130 5.49 -9.77 1.87
CA GLY A 130 4.47 -8.76 2.12
C GLY A 130 4.04 -8.83 3.58
N GLN A 131 4.70 -8.01 4.42
CA GLN A 131 4.37 -7.97 5.83
C GLN A 131 3.00 -7.33 6.04
N HIS A 132 2.16 -8.02 6.77
CA HIS A 132 0.84 -7.55 7.16
C HIS A 132 0.73 -7.67 8.68
N ASP A 133 0.25 -6.63 9.30
CA ASP A 133 0.15 -6.51 10.76
C ASP A 133 1.47 -6.67 11.53
N LEU A 134 1.53 -6.01 12.65
CA LEU A 134 2.65 -6.06 13.56
C LEU A 134 2.13 -6.10 15.00
N MET A 135 2.66 -6.99 15.78
CA MET A 135 2.33 -7.10 17.20
C MET A 135 3.62 -7.09 18.05
N VAL A 136 3.62 -6.26 19.08
CA VAL A 136 4.65 -6.31 20.12
C VAL A 136 4.17 -7.25 21.24
N TYR A 137 4.91 -8.31 21.50
CA TYR A 137 4.65 -9.20 22.63
C TYR A 137 5.35 -8.68 23.88
N HIS A 138 4.60 -8.00 24.72
CA HIS A 138 5.12 -7.28 25.90
C HIS A 138 5.95 -8.14 26.88
N PRO A 139 5.63 -9.41 27.15
CA PRO A 139 6.40 -10.20 28.12
C PRO A 139 7.88 -10.35 27.81
N ASP A 140 8.27 -10.39 26.53
CA ASP A 140 9.67 -10.52 26.11
C ASP A 140 10.15 -9.42 25.16
N GLY A 141 9.27 -8.45 24.84
CA GLY A 141 9.59 -7.34 23.94
C GLY A 141 9.73 -7.75 22.48
N SER A 142 9.43 -9.01 22.14
CA SER A 142 9.53 -9.48 20.75
C SER A 142 8.49 -8.82 19.85
N ILE A 143 8.87 -8.62 18.60
CA ILE A 143 7.99 -8.16 17.53
C ILE A 143 7.60 -9.35 16.66
N TRP A 144 6.32 -9.47 16.39
CA TRP A 144 5.76 -10.51 15.53
C TRP A 144 5.08 -9.87 14.33
N THR A 145 5.27 -10.44 13.14
CA THR A 145 4.59 -10.01 11.92
C THR A 145 4.30 -11.21 11.02
N VAL A 146 3.19 -11.12 10.28
CA VAL A 146 2.76 -12.15 9.33
C VAL A 146 3.18 -11.75 7.93
N ASP A 147 3.81 -12.67 7.23
CA ASP A 147 4.07 -12.56 5.79
C ASP A 147 3.02 -13.39 5.04
N GLY A 148 1.99 -12.72 4.54
CA GLY A 148 0.88 -13.37 3.85
C GLY A 148 1.31 -14.09 2.56
N PRO A 149 2.04 -13.45 1.64
CA PRO A 149 2.54 -14.10 0.43
C PRO A 149 3.40 -15.32 0.66
N MET A 150 4.18 -15.31 1.75
CA MET A 150 5.13 -16.38 2.06
C MET A 150 4.62 -17.39 3.09
N ASP A 151 3.40 -17.22 3.61
CA ASP A 151 2.82 -18.07 4.67
C ASP A 151 3.72 -18.22 5.89
N THR A 152 4.34 -17.13 6.29
CA THR A 152 5.37 -17.15 7.31
C THR A 152 5.02 -16.20 8.45
N LEU A 153 5.23 -16.65 9.67
CA LEU A 153 5.21 -15.82 10.86
C LEU A 153 6.65 -15.51 11.24
N HIS A 154 7.00 -14.25 11.32
CA HIS A 154 8.31 -13.81 11.76
C HIS A 154 8.26 -13.32 13.20
N LYS A 155 9.26 -13.73 13.99
CA LYS A 155 9.54 -13.22 15.33
C LYS A 155 10.90 -12.52 15.32
N ILE A 156 10.95 -11.28 15.79
CA ILE A 156 12.18 -10.52 15.99
C ILE A 156 12.39 -10.33 17.49
N THR A 157 13.58 -10.68 17.99
CA THR A 157 13.99 -10.50 19.39
C THR A 157 15.25 -9.66 19.47
N PHE A 158 15.37 -8.85 20.51
CA PHE A 158 16.45 -7.88 20.69
C PHE A 158 17.29 -8.13 21.95
N ASP A 159 17.01 -9.18 22.70
CA ASP A 159 17.61 -9.47 24.00
C ASP A 159 19.11 -9.81 23.95
N LYS A 160 19.59 -10.35 22.83
CA LYS A 160 21.00 -10.74 22.65
C LYS A 160 21.71 -9.97 21.53
N ASN A 161 20.95 -9.43 20.62
CA ASN A 161 21.45 -8.71 19.46
C ASN A 161 20.62 -7.44 19.30
N PRO A 162 21.21 -6.22 19.51
CA PRO A 162 20.49 -4.98 19.31
C PRO A 162 20.01 -4.77 17.87
N ASP A 163 20.65 -5.45 16.90
CA ASP A 163 20.20 -5.45 15.50
C ASP A 163 19.03 -6.40 15.24
N GLY A 164 18.60 -7.14 16.27
CA GLY A 164 17.49 -8.10 16.22
C GLY A 164 17.87 -9.47 15.66
N ASP A 165 17.45 -10.51 16.37
CA ASP A 165 17.50 -11.89 15.88
C ASP A 165 16.15 -12.26 15.27
N ARG A 166 16.16 -12.79 14.05
CA ARG A 166 14.97 -13.21 13.35
C ARG A 166 14.76 -14.71 13.39
N ASN A 167 13.58 -15.13 13.79
CA ASN A 167 13.08 -16.48 13.64
C ASN A 167 11.86 -16.49 12.73
N SER A 168 11.80 -17.40 11.77
CA SER A 168 10.70 -17.54 10.83
C SER A 168 10.03 -18.89 10.99
N TYR A 169 8.71 -18.88 11.08
CA TYR A 169 7.89 -20.07 11.27
C TYR A 169 6.94 -20.19 10.09
N LEU A 170 7.05 -21.28 9.35
CA LEU A 170 6.11 -21.57 8.27
C LEU A 170 4.72 -21.87 8.87
N ILE A 171 3.70 -21.22 8.35
CA ILE A 171 2.31 -21.48 8.74
C ILE A 171 1.78 -22.62 7.87
N PRO A 172 1.41 -23.77 8.46
CA PRO A 172 0.86 -24.90 7.69
C PRO A 172 -0.49 -24.51 7.08
N ARG A 173 -0.62 -24.63 5.77
CA ARG A 173 -1.88 -24.35 5.04
C ARG A 173 -2.86 -25.52 4.98
N GLY A 174 -2.53 -26.68 5.54
CA GLY A 174 -3.32 -27.89 5.34
C GLY A 174 -3.39 -28.25 3.85
N ASP A 175 -4.58 -28.60 3.37
CA ASP A 175 -4.81 -28.97 1.95
C ASP A 175 -5.05 -27.76 1.04
N HIS A 176 -4.89 -26.54 1.52
CA HIS A 176 -5.08 -25.34 0.72
C HIS A 176 -3.90 -25.10 -0.21
N LYS A 177 -4.22 -24.78 -1.48
CA LYS A 177 -3.20 -24.49 -2.50
C LYS A 177 -2.45 -23.18 -2.16
N PRO A 178 -1.15 -23.08 -2.52
CA PRO A 178 -0.41 -21.84 -2.43
C PRO A 178 -1.15 -20.69 -3.14
N GLY A 179 -1.20 -19.54 -2.52
CA GLY A 179 -1.96 -18.40 -3.05
C GLY A 179 -3.42 -18.34 -2.62
N GLY A 180 -3.85 -19.21 -1.71
CA GLY A 180 -5.14 -19.09 -1.04
C GLY A 180 -5.22 -17.80 -0.25
N VAL A 181 -6.31 -17.08 -0.46
CA VAL A 181 -6.62 -15.80 0.17
C VAL A 181 -6.93 -16.01 1.64
N TYR A 182 -6.45 -15.14 2.50
CA TYR A 182 -6.93 -14.94 3.86
C TYR A 182 -8.24 -14.18 3.83
#